data_c2b9b9ac0ac0edce002b99f75c30cfac
#
_entry.id   c2b9b9ac0ac0edce002b99f75c30cfac
#
_cell.length_a   1.000
_cell.length_b   1.000
_cell.length_c   1.000
_cell.angle_alpha   90.00
_cell.angle_beta   90.00
_cell.angle_gamma   90.00
#
_symmetry.space_group_name_H-M   'P 1'
#
loop_
_entity.id
_entity.type
_entity.pdbx_description
1 polymer ?
#
loop_
_entity_poly.entity_id
_entity_poly.type
_entity_poly.pdbx_seq_one_letter_code
_entity_poly.pdbx_strand_id
1 'polypeptide(L)'
;MHESDSLAIVPPVRNEAGYLDFMGSMTEYPRLAYSMEAVRKVGDRLANPIQFGRDTTVGQYLDALEIFTIANSWRDSHFLPMRSVRLSVGHHMRALRLKGDMASRPKGMASIRRKLRESTTNLETMNDIGGCRAIMADIKGVRSLLASMRDNFPHEIHSREFNYIDEPKPDGYRSYHIVLKYRPRDAETEAFEGRRIELQVRTRLQHSWATAVEAVGLFRGQDLKHGKGDQDWLRLFQLMSAEFAHVEQCPVHIGAPDHNDRARELQDINKRIGATSILEDIKSLTLYSENFIHRTEKYRYYFLQYGKDHNVTIEPFRTLMSGARKLKEIEQKIELRGIYAKAVLVEVDKVEKLVETYPNYFGDVSLFVRNLESITRERPLSHTV
;
A
#
# COMPACT_ATOMS: atom_id res chain seq x y z
N MET A 1 -2.40 10.84 50.91
CA MET A 1 -3.62 11.07 50.12
C MET A 1 -3.20 11.09 48.65
N HIS A 2 -3.34 9.95 47.97
CA HIS A 2 -3.14 9.84 46.53
C HIS A 2 -4.52 9.56 45.96
N GLU A 3 -5.07 10.52 45.24
CA GLU A 3 -6.26 10.32 44.42
C GLU A 3 -5.90 9.49 43.17
N SER A 4 -6.55 8.35 43.06
CA SER A 4 -6.53 7.51 41.93
C SER A 4 -7.54 8.03 40.92
N ASP A 5 -7.09 8.65 39.81
CA ASP A 5 -7.91 9.00 38.67
C ASP A 5 -8.38 7.70 37.99
N SER A 6 -9.63 7.36 38.25
CA SER A 6 -10.34 6.30 37.53
C SER A 6 -10.69 6.78 36.13
N LEU A 7 -10.02 6.23 35.13
CA LEU A 7 -10.39 6.40 33.72
C LEU A 7 -11.82 5.89 33.48
N ALA A 8 -12.76 6.79 33.28
CA ALA A 8 -14.13 6.51 32.95
C ALA A 8 -14.15 5.86 31.52
N ILE A 9 -14.57 4.61 31.46
CA ILE A 9 -14.88 3.90 30.20
C ILE A 9 -16.18 4.52 29.67
N VAL A 10 -16.08 5.33 28.61
CA VAL A 10 -17.25 5.86 27.90
C VAL A 10 -17.87 4.71 27.09
N PRO A 11 -19.18 4.42 27.28
CA PRO A 11 -19.85 3.38 26.51
C PRO A 11 -19.98 3.77 25.03
N PRO A 12 -20.02 2.79 24.11
CA PRO A 12 -20.08 3.06 22.67
C PRO A 12 -21.39 3.76 22.30
N VAL A 13 -21.27 4.88 21.59
CA VAL A 13 -22.43 5.62 21.05
C VAL A 13 -22.97 4.86 19.83
N ARG A 14 -24.23 4.41 19.91
CA ARG A 14 -24.96 3.90 18.75
C ARG A 14 -25.49 5.10 17.94
N ASN A 15 -25.06 5.22 16.69
CA ASN A 15 -25.77 6.10 15.76
C ASN A 15 -26.85 5.30 15.00
N GLU A 16 -27.82 5.99 14.38
CA GLU A 16 -28.98 5.40 13.72
C GLU A 16 -28.66 4.42 12.57
N ALA A 17 -27.39 4.31 12.16
CA ALA A 17 -26.90 3.38 11.15
C ALA A 17 -26.30 2.08 11.71
N GLY A 18 -26.39 1.82 13.04
CA GLY A 18 -25.93 0.56 13.64
C GLY A 18 -24.41 0.40 13.74
N TYR A 19 -23.63 1.46 13.60
CA TYR A 19 -22.19 1.46 13.76
C TYR A 19 -21.79 1.33 15.23
N LEU A 20 -21.22 0.20 15.60
CA LEU A 20 -20.43 0.09 16.82
C LEU A 20 -19.04 0.69 16.53
N ASP A 21 -18.85 1.93 16.98
CA ASP A 21 -17.56 2.60 16.90
C ASP A 21 -16.63 2.00 17.98
N PHE A 22 -15.81 1.02 17.59
CA PHE A 22 -14.66 0.57 18.36
C PHE A 22 -13.52 1.60 18.21
N MET A 23 -13.79 2.86 18.54
CA MET A 23 -12.77 3.88 18.69
C MET A 23 -12.13 3.69 20.05
N GLY A 24 -10.97 3.06 20.08
CA GLY A 24 -10.04 3.28 21.20
C GLY A 24 -9.84 4.80 21.39
N SER A 25 -9.65 5.24 22.63
CA SER A 25 -9.52 6.66 23.03
C SER A 25 -8.88 7.50 21.91
N MET A 26 -9.56 8.57 21.47
CA MET A 26 -9.13 9.48 20.39
C MET A 26 -7.82 10.22 20.67
N THR A 27 -7.31 10.14 21.90
CA THR A 27 -5.97 10.60 22.28
C THR A 27 -4.83 9.82 21.63
N GLU A 28 -5.13 8.73 20.90
CA GLU A 28 -4.14 7.83 20.29
C GLU A 28 -3.59 8.33 18.92
N TYR A 29 -4.28 9.29 18.26
CA TYR A 29 -3.88 9.73 16.93
C TYR A 29 -3.16 11.07 16.93
N PRO A 30 -1.93 11.14 16.34
CA PRO A 30 -1.13 12.34 16.37
C PRO A 30 -1.74 13.43 15.46
N ARG A 31 -1.96 14.60 16.02
CA ARG A 31 -2.28 15.81 15.28
C ARG A 31 -1.01 16.37 14.64
N LEU A 32 -1.16 17.16 13.58
CA LEU A 32 -0.04 17.91 13.02
C LEU A 32 0.47 18.94 14.06
N ALA A 33 1.74 18.83 14.42
CA ALA A 33 2.38 19.70 15.40
C ALA A 33 2.97 20.98 14.82
N TYR A 34 2.90 21.17 13.49
CA TYR A 34 3.55 22.26 12.76
C TYR A 34 2.57 22.98 11.85
N SER A 35 2.92 24.21 11.43
CA SER A 35 2.13 24.95 10.45
C SER A 35 2.19 24.33 9.05
N MET A 36 1.18 24.56 8.23
CA MET A 36 1.18 24.12 6.83
C MET A 36 2.32 24.76 6.01
N GLU A 37 2.74 25.98 6.38
CA GLU A 37 3.92 26.62 5.76
C GLU A 37 5.21 25.86 6.08
N ALA A 38 5.38 25.36 7.30
CA ALA A 38 6.52 24.52 7.68
C ALA A 38 6.52 23.21 6.89
N VAL A 39 5.35 22.56 6.72
CA VAL A 39 5.20 21.36 5.90
C VAL A 39 5.60 21.60 4.45
N ARG A 40 5.19 22.75 3.85
CA ARG A 40 5.55 23.12 2.48
C ARG A 40 7.06 23.31 2.33
N LYS A 41 7.67 24.14 3.18
CA LYS A 41 9.12 24.40 3.17
C LYS A 41 9.95 23.10 3.32
N VAL A 42 9.48 22.20 4.19
CA VAL A 42 10.13 20.89 4.37
C VAL A 42 9.95 20.01 3.14
N GLY A 43 8.80 20.06 2.45
CA GLY A 43 8.58 19.33 1.21
C GLY A 43 9.62 19.66 0.14
N ASP A 44 9.91 20.94 -0.07
CA ASP A 44 10.92 21.40 -1.02
C ASP A 44 12.33 20.92 -0.64
N ARG A 45 12.65 20.91 0.65
CA ARG A 45 13.95 20.41 1.16
C ARG A 45 14.08 18.89 1.09
N LEU A 46 13.01 18.14 1.31
CA LEU A 46 12.98 16.68 1.18
C LEU A 46 13.21 16.20 -0.24
N ALA A 47 12.82 16.97 -1.25
CA ALA A 47 13.08 16.66 -2.65
C ALA A 47 14.58 16.57 -2.94
N ASN A 48 15.37 17.39 -2.28
CA ASN A 48 16.83 17.41 -2.44
C ASN A 48 17.49 16.31 -1.60
N PRO A 49 18.54 15.63 -2.11
CA PRO A 49 19.26 14.65 -1.34
C PRO A 49 20.00 15.32 -0.18
N ILE A 50 19.70 14.85 1.04
CA ILE A 50 20.51 15.19 2.21
C ILE A 50 21.72 14.25 2.17
N GLN A 51 22.89 14.80 1.82
CA GLN A 51 24.13 14.01 1.79
C GLN A 51 24.80 14.10 3.15
N PHE A 52 25.07 12.94 3.73
CA PHE A 52 25.88 12.79 4.94
C PHE A 52 27.23 12.22 4.55
N GLY A 53 28.31 12.91 4.92
CA GLY A 53 29.69 12.51 4.70
C GLY A 53 30.53 12.71 5.95
N ARG A 54 31.85 12.46 5.83
CA ARG A 54 32.80 12.68 6.94
C ARG A 54 32.83 14.14 7.41
N ASP A 55 32.50 15.08 6.53
CA ASP A 55 32.53 16.52 6.79
C ASP A 55 31.17 17.10 7.18
N THR A 56 30.18 16.23 7.46
CA THR A 56 28.83 16.67 7.88
C THR A 56 28.89 17.34 9.24
N THR A 57 28.55 18.63 9.29
CA THR A 57 28.53 19.37 10.55
C THR A 57 27.33 18.97 11.42
N VAL A 58 27.46 19.22 12.73
CA VAL A 58 26.35 19.01 13.68
C VAL A 58 25.12 19.81 13.29
N GLY A 59 25.29 21.03 12.79
CA GLY A 59 24.19 21.87 12.29
C GLY A 59 23.43 21.22 11.13
N GLN A 60 24.13 20.70 10.14
CA GLN A 60 23.50 19.98 9.00
C GLN A 60 22.76 18.71 9.46
N TYR A 61 23.29 18.01 10.45
CA TYR A 61 22.62 16.83 11.01
C TYR A 61 21.33 17.20 11.75
N LEU A 62 21.37 18.25 12.61
CA LEU A 62 20.19 18.73 13.33
C LEU A 62 19.11 19.25 12.38
N ASP A 63 19.51 19.95 11.33
CA ASP A 63 18.65 20.44 10.28
C ASP A 63 17.93 19.30 9.52
N ALA A 64 18.66 18.25 9.19
CA ALA A 64 18.08 17.04 8.59
C ALA A 64 17.08 16.34 9.54
N LEU A 65 17.39 16.25 10.82
CA LEU A 65 16.48 15.68 11.82
C LEU A 65 15.18 16.50 11.93
N GLU A 66 15.27 17.84 11.87
CA GLU A 66 14.09 18.71 11.88
C GLU A 66 13.21 18.46 10.64
N ILE A 67 13.81 18.37 9.44
CA ILE A 67 13.10 18.05 8.19
C ILE A 67 12.32 16.75 8.33
N PHE A 68 12.98 15.68 8.79
CA PHE A 68 12.32 14.39 8.99
C PHE A 68 11.25 14.44 10.09
N THR A 69 11.45 15.22 11.14
CA THR A 69 10.48 15.36 12.22
C THR A 69 9.19 16.01 11.73
N ILE A 70 9.28 17.11 10.98
CA ILE A 70 8.12 17.80 10.41
C ILE A 70 7.41 16.91 9.38
N ALA A 71 8.17 16.28 8.47
CA ALA A 71 7.60 15.39 7.46
C ALA A 71 6.89 14.18 8.07
N ASN A 72 7.46 13.59 9.12
CA ASN A 72 6.83 12.51 9.87
C ASN A 72 5.57 12.98 10.62
N SER A 73 5.58 14.17 11.24
CA SER A 73 4.38 14.74 11.88
C SER A 73 3.25 14.92 10.87
N TRP A 74 3.57 15.39 9.65
CA TRP A 74 2.59 15.47 8.56
C TRP A 74 2.05 14.10 8.16
N ARG A 75 2.92 13.11 7.96
CA ARG A 75 2.51 11.74 7.63
C ARG A 75 1.64 11.12 8.73
N ASP A 76 2.05 11.27 9.97
CA ASP A 76 1.33 10.70 11.12
C ASP A 76 -0.06 11.31 11.29
N SER A 77 -0.25 12.59 10.93
CA SER A 77 -1.58 13.22 10.92
C SER A 77 -2.58 12.62 9.92
N HIS A 78 -2.15 11.68 9.06
CA HIS A 78 -3.01 10.94 8.15
C HIS A 78 -3.51 9.60 8.74
N PHE A 79 -3.04 9.19 9.92
CA PHE A 79 -3.41 7.87 10.47
C PHE A 79 -4.89 7.75 10.81
N LEU A 80 -5.48 8.73 11.51
CA LEU A 80 -6.91 8.73 11.79
C LEU A 80 -7.74 8.77 10.51
N PRO A 81 -7.50 9.71 9.56
CA PRO A 81 -8.17 9.72 8.27
C PRO A 81 -8.07 8.40 7.50
N MET A 82 -6.89 7.79 7.46
CA MET A 82 -6.65 6.52 6.79
C MET A 82 -7.47 5.38 7.41
N ARG A 83 -7.50 5.29 8.75
CA ARG A 83 -8.33 4.31 9.47
C ARG A 83 -9.81 4.54 9.21
N SER A 84 -10.28 5.79 9.28
CA SER A 84 -11.69 6.14 9.04
C SER A 84 -12.13 5.74 7.63
N VAL A 85 -11.33 6.05 6.61
CA VAL A 85 -11.56 5.63 5.21
C VAL A 85 -11.62 4.10 5.11
N ARG A 86 -10.63 3.39 5.69
CA ARG A 86 -10.59 1.93 5.67
C ARG A 86 -11.85 1.30 6.28
N LEU A 87 -12.29 1.79 7.43
CA LEU A 87 -13.48 1.29 8.12
C LEU A 87 -14.76 1.58 7.31
N SER A 88 -14.87 2.77 6.71
CA SER A 88 -16.00 3.16 5.89
C SER A 88 -16.10 2.28 4.63
N VAL A 89 -15.00 2.07 3.91
CA VAL A 89 -14.95 1.15 2.76
C VAL A 89 -15.31 -0.27 3.17
N GLY A 90 -14.74 -0.77 4.29
CA GLY A 90 -15.06 -2.08 4.84
C GLY A 90 -16.54 -2.24 5.22
N HIS A 91 -17.20 -1.14 5.63
CA HIS A 91 -18.65 -1.14 5.86
C HIS A 91 -19.43 -1.36 4.56
N HIS A 92 -19.13 -0.61 3.49
CA HIS A 92 -19.75 -0.80 2.18
C HIS A 92 -19.56 -2.22 1.66
N MET A 93 -18.36 -2.78 1.79
CA MET A 93 -18.09 -4.17 1.41
C MET A 93 -18.98 -5.16 2.17
N ARG A 94 -19.12 -5.00 3.49
CA ARG A 94 -19.99 -5.87 4.31
C ARG A 94 -21.47 -5.71 3.97
N ALA A 95 -21.95 -4.47 3.82
CA ALA A 95 -23.34 -4.18 3.49
C ALA A 95 -23.75 -4.84 2.16
N LEU A 96 -22.87 -4.83 1.18
CA LEU A 96 -23.06 -5.46 -0.13
C LEU A 96 -22.66 -6.94 -0.17
N ARG A 97 -22.21 -7.52 0.95
CA ARG A 97 -21.71 -8.91 1.04
C ARG A 97 -20.60 -9.20 0.02
N LEU A 98 -19.77 -8.21 -0.29
CA LEU A 98 -18.69 -8.37 -1.24
C LEU A 98 -17.53 -9.17 -0.63
N LYS A 99 -16.99 -10.11 -1.39
CA LYS A 99 -15.79 -10.86 -1.02
C LYS A 99 -14.56 -10.03 -1.37
N GLY A 100 -13.69 -9.82 -0.39
CA GLY A 100 -12.46 -9.05 -0.59
C GLY A 100 -11.76 -8.72 0.72
N ASP A 101 -10.59 -8.13 0.61
CA ASP A 101 -9.72 -7.81 1.72
C ASP A 101 -9.35 -6.32 1.72
N MET A 102 -9.17 -5.76 2.92
CA MET A 102 -8.79 -4.37 3.12
C MET A 102 -7.43 -4.28 3.80
N ALA A 103 -6.60 -3.37 3.28
CA ALA A 103 -5.33 -3.02 3.89
C ALA A 103 -5.13 -1.51 3.90
N SER A 104 -4.32 -1.02 4.84
CA SER A 104 -3.90 0.38 4.86
C SER A 104 -2.45 0.52 5.31
N ARG A 105 -1.76 1.51 4.73
CA ARG A 105 -0.40 1.83 5.12
C ARG A 105 -0.06 3.31 4.89
N PRO A 106 0.75 3.92 5.74
CA PRO A 106 1.38 5.18 5.41
C PRO A 106 2.40 5.00 4.28
N LYS A 107 2.59 6.04 3.47
CA LYS A 107 3.63 6.07 2.44
C LYS A 107 5.01 6.14 3.09
N GLY A 108 5.94 5.26 2.66
CA GLY A 108 7.32 5.27 3.15
C GLY A 108 8.06 6.56 2.78
N MET A 109 8.94 7.04 3.65
CA MET A 109 9.66 8.30 3.48
C MET A 109 10.48 8.34 2.19
N ALA A 110 11.18 7.28 1.84
CA ALA A 110 11.91 7.17 0.58
C ALA A 110 11.00 7.35 -0.65
N SER A 111 9.76 6.82 -0.60
CA SER A 111 8.77 6.99 -1.67
C SER A 111 8.19 8.40 -1.72
N ILE A 112 8.03 9.07 -0.57
CA ILE A 112 7.64 10.48 -0.50
C ILE A 112 8.72 11.32 -1.18
N ARG A 113 9.96 11.18 -0.78
CA ARG A 113 11.11 11.92 -1.33
C ARG A 113 11.25 11.72 -2.84
N ARG A 114 11.15 10.46 -3.31
CA ARG A 114 11.21 10.18 -4.74
C ARG A 114 10.08 10.90 -5.48
N LYS A 115 8.84 10.84 -5.00
CA LYS A 115 7.70 11.48 -5.66
C LYS A 115 7.86 13.00 -5.71
N LEU A 116 8.40 13.63 -4.66
CA LEU A 116 8.69 15.05 -4.64
C LEU A 116 9.76 15.45 -5.69
N ARG A 117 10.73 14.58 -5.99
CA ARG A 117 11.74 14.83 -7.03
C ARG A 117 11.23 14.61 -8.45
N GLU A 118 10.37 13.61 -8.64
CA GLU A 118 9.97 13.14 -9.98
C GLU A 118 8.66 13.78 -10.47
N SER A 119 7.96 14.52 -9.62
CA SER A 119 6.68 15.15 -9.98
C SER A 119 6.58 16.58 -9.47
N THR A 120 5.63 17.33 -10.00
CA THR A 120 5.33 18.73 -9.60
C THR A 120 4.48 18.82 -8.32
N THR A 121 4.32 17.71 -7.58
CA THR A 121 3.52 17.69 -6.35
C THR A 121 4.32 18.22 -5.16
N ASN A 122 3.64 18.89 -4.23
CA ASN A 122 4.20 19.30 -2.95
C ASN A 122 3.82 18.31 -1.85
N LEU A 123 4.56 18.30 -0.75
CA LEU A 123 4.29 17.41 0.37
C LEU A 123 2.85 17.58 0.92
N GLU A 124 2.39 18.82 1.04
CA GLU A 124 1.06 19.17 1.56
C GLU A 124 -0.10 18.77 0.61
N THR A 125 0.18 18.67 -0.69
CA THR A 125 -0.83 18.34 -1.71
C THR A 125 -0.75 16.90 -2.21
N MET A 126 0.21 16.12 -1.68
CA MET A 126 0.39 14.73 -2.05
C MET A 126 -0.84 13.89 -1.63
N ASN A 127 -1.45 13.18 -2.57
CA ASN A 127 -2.73 12.49 -2.37
C ASN A 127 -2.58 11.13 -1.65
N ASP A 128 -1.40 10.57 -1.59
CA ASP A 128 -1.11 9.20 -1.20
C ASP A 128 -0.15 9.08 0.01
N ILE A 129 -0.13 10.11 0.88
CA ILE A 129 0.57 10.05 2.19
C ILE A 129 -0.02 8.95 3.06
N GLY A 130 -1.37 8.86 3.10
CA GLY A 130 -2.09 7.70 3.61
C GLY A 130 -2.70 6.92 2.46
N GLY A 131 -2.50 5.61 2.43
CA GLY A 131 -3.02 4.73 1.39
C GLY A 131 -3.89 3.62 1.95
N CYS A 132 -5.06 3.43 1.34
CA CYS A 132 -5.93 2.28 1.56
C CYS A 132 -6.01 1.43 0.29
N ARG A 133 -6.23 0.15 0.45
CA ARG A 133 -6.39 -0.79 -0.65
C ARG A 133 -7.56 -1.73 -0.38
N ALA A 134 -8.48 -1.84 -1.35
CA ALA A 134 -9.52 -2.85 -1.39
C ALA A 134 -9.17 -3.87 -2.48
N ILE A 135 -9.03 -5.14 -2.12
CA ILE A 135 -8.73 -6.25 -3.02
C ILE A 135 -10.00 -7.08 -3.15
N MET A 136 -10.69 -6.96 -4.28
CA MET A 136 -11.97 -7.61 -4.54
C MET A 136 -11.76 -8.97 -5.22
N ALA A 137 -12.70 -9.89 -5.02
CA ALA A 137 -12.62 -11.20 -5.67
C ALA A 137 -12.61 -11.09 -7.21
N ASP A 138 -13.39 -10.15 -7.75
CA ASP A 138 -13.60 -9.98 -9.19
C ASP A 138 -13.94 -8.53 -9.56
N ILE A 139 -14.06 -8.27 -10.86
CA ILE A 139 -14.36 -6.95 -11.42
C ILE A 139 -15.78 -6.47 -11.07
N LYS A 140 -16.75 -7.39 -10.92
CA LYS A 140 -18.11 -7.06 -10.50
C LYS A 140 -18.11 -6.47 -9.09
N GLY A 141 -17.34 -7.08 -8.18
CA GLY A 141 -17.13 -6.56 -6.82
C GLY A 141 -16.50 -5.17 -6.81
N VAL A 142 -15.50 -4.91 -7.66
CA VAL A 142 -14.90 -3.58 -7.83
C VAL A 142 -15.96 -2.56 -8.23
N ARG A 143 -16.73 -2.82 -9.29
CA ARG A 143 -17.75 -1.90 -9.80
C ARG A 143 -18.87 -1.66 -8.80
N SER A 144 -19.33 -2.70 -8.09
CA SER A 144 -20.37 -2.59 -7.07
C SER A 144 -19.92 -1.75 -5.87
N LEU A 145 -18.67 -1.94 -5.41
CA LEU A 145 -18.11 -1.12 -4.34
C LEU A 145 -18.04 0.35 -4.73
N LEU A 146 -17.50 0.65 -5.92
CA LEU A 146 -17.38 2.02 -6.42
C LEU A 146 -18.73 2.71 -6.57
N ALA A 147 -19.74 2.02 -7.09
CA ALA A 147 -21.11 2.55 -7.21
C ALA A 147 -21.66 2.90 -5.82
N SER A 148 -21.62 1.98 -4.87
CA SER A 148 -22.11 2.21 -3.51
C SER A 148 -21.40 3.36 -2.79
N MET A 149 -20.11 3.53 -3.02
CA MET A 149 -19.37 4.66 -2.45
C MET A 149 -19.80 6.01 -3.05
N ARG A 150 -20.14 6.07 -4.34
CA ARG A 150 -20.63 7.31 -4.97
C ARG A 150 -22.00 7.72 -4.45
N ASP A 151 -22.86 6.75 -4.10
CA ASP A 151 -24.20 7.03 -3.58
C ASP A 151 -24.18 7.62 -2.17
N ASN A 152 -23.35 7.04 -1.29
CA ASN A 152 -23.32 7.45 0.11
C ASN A 152 -21.98 7.12 0.78
N PHE A 153 -21.03 8.04 0.74
CA PHE A 153 -19.76 7.88 1.42
C PHE A 153 -19.51 9.03 2.41
N PRO A 154 -19.06 8.76 3.65
CA PRO A 154 -18.96 9.78 4.70
C PRO A 154 -17.83 10.80 4.48
N HIS A 155 -16.93 10.54 3.53
CA HIS A 155 -15.84 11.44 3.18
C HIS A 155 -16.02 11.97 1.75
N GLU A 156 -15.42 13.13 1.47
CA GLU A 156 -15.53 13.76 0.15
C GLU A 156 -14.71 12.98 -0.88
N ILE A 157 -15.36 12.57 -1.97
CA ILE A 157 -14.66 12.05 -3.14
C ILE A 157 -14.09 13.25 -3.90
N HIS A 158 -12.75 13.31 -4.00
CA HIS A 158 -12.08 14.35 -4.79
C HIS A 158 -12.36 14.12 -6.27
N SER A 159 -12.52 15.20 -7.04
CA SER A 159 -12.80 15.14 -8.47
C SER A 159 -11.76 14.39 -9.31
N ARG A 160 -10.59 14.10 -8.76
CA ARG A 160 -9.51 13.41 -9.44
C ARG A 160 -9.56 11.91 -9.13
N GLU A 161 -10.13 11.16 -10.05
CA GLU A 161 -10.15 9.69 -10.06
C GLU A 161 -9.32 9.18 -11.25
N PHE A 162 -8.74 7.98 -11.11
CA PHE A 162 -7.99 7.34 -12.20
C PHE A 162 -8.50 5.92 -12.39
N ASN A 163 -9.11 5.69 -13.53
CA ASN A 163 -9.65 4.38 -13.91
C ASN A 163 -8.65 3.61 -14.79
N TYR A 164 -7.58 3.11 -14.19
CA TYR A 164 -6.62 2.26 -14.91
C TYR A 164 -7.14 0.84 -15.20
N ILE A 165 -8.39 0.53 -14.86
CA ILE A 165 -9.04 -0.73 -15.25
C ILE A 165 -9.57 -0.61 -16.67
N ASP A 166 -10.28 0.49 -16.98
CA ASP A 166 -10.84 0.73 -18.31
C ASP A 166 -9.86 1.49 -19.22
N GLU A 167 -8.90 2.23 -18.63
CA GLU A 167 -7.81 2.94 -19.32
C GLU A 167 -6.46 2.44 -18.78
N PRO A 168 -6.04 1.20 -19.12
CA PRO A 168 -4.83 0.59 -18.56
C PRO A 168 -3.57 1.37 -18.97
N LYS A 169 -2.61 1.43 -18.04
CA LYS A 169 -1.32 2.05 -18.35
C LYS A 169 -0.53 1.24 -19.38
N PRO A 170 0.36 1.88 -20.14
CA PRO A 170 1.20 1.19 -21.12
C PRO A 170 2.08 0.08 -20.53
N ASP A 171 2.47 0.23 -19.23
CA ASP A 171 3.27 -0.77 -18.51
C ASP A 171 2.45 -2.01 -18.06
N GLY A 172 1.13 -1.99 -18.28
CA GLY A 172 0.20 -3.03 -17.85
C GLY A 172 -0.42 -2.81 -16.48
N TYR A 173 -0.12 -1.72 -15.76
CA TYR A 173 -0.70 -1.47 -14.45
C TYR A 173 -2.21 -1.22 -14.53
N ARG A 174 -2.98 -1.88 -13.64
CA ARG A 174 -4.44 -1.81 -13.58
C ARG A 174 -4.90 -1.68 -12.12
N SER A 175 -5.73 -0.70 -11.85
CA SER A 175 -6.39 -0.45 -10.56
C SER A 175 -7.33 0.74 -10.72
N TYR A 176 -8.34 0.87 -9.88
CA TYR A 176 -9.10 2.10 -9.76
C TYR A 176 -8.57 2.90 -8.58
N HIS A 177 -8.23 4.16 -8.79
CA HIS A 177 -7.73 5.06 -7.75
C HIS A 177 -8.71 6.18 -7.48
N ILE A 178 -9.10 6.34 -6.21
CA ILE A 178 -9.92 7.45 -5.71
C ILE A 178 -9.12 8.20 -4.66
N VAL A 179 -9.14 9.50 -4.73
CA VAL A 179 -8.63 10.37 -3.68
C VAL A 179 -9.81 10.81 -2.82
N LEU A 180 -9.73 10.54 -1.53
CA LEU A 180 -10.75 10.86 -0.54
C LEU A 180 -10.21 11.96 0.39
N LYS A 181 -10.99 13.03 0.58
CA LYS A 181 -10.69 14.04 1.60
C LYS A 181 -11.47 13.70 2.85
N TYR A 182 -10.75 13.57 3.95
CA TYR A 182 -11.34 13.29 5.23
C TYR A 182 -12.30 14.40 5.67
N ARG A 183 -13.52 14.01 6.09
CA ARG A 183 -14.51 14.87 6.73
C ARG A 183 -14.61 14.48 8.19
N PRO A 184 -14.41 15.40 9.14
CA PRO A 184 -14.56 15.13 10.56
C PRO A 184 -16.03 14.85 10.90
N ARG A 185 -16.24 14.07 11.98
CA ARG A 185 -17.59 13.76 12.49
C ARG A 185 -17.95 14.59 13.71
N ASP A 186 -16.92 15.10 14.39
CA ASP A 186 -17.02 15.82 15.65
C ASP A 186 -15.86 16.83 15.79
N ALA A 187 -15.96 17.71 16.79
CA ALA A 187 -14.95 18.74 17.07
C ALA A 187 -13.56 18.13 17.37
N GLU A 188 -13.49 16.92 17.94
CA GLU A 188 -12.22 16.28 18.28
C GLU A 188 -11.43 15.88 17.05
N THR A 189 -12.13 15.59 15.95
CA THR A 189 -11.54 15.16 14.66
C THR A 189 -11.33 16.29 13.66
N GLU A 190 -11.75 17.52 13.94
CA GLU A 190 -11.58 18.69 13.06
C GLU A 190 -10.11 18.95 12.67
N ALA A 191 -9.17 18.71 13.56
CA ALA A 191 -7.73 18.88 13.29
C ALA A 191 -7.21 18.02 12.13
N PHE A 192 -7.96 17.03 11.68
CA PHE A 192 -7.62 16.12 10.58
C PHE A 192 -8.38 16.43 9.29
N GLU A 193 -9.24 17.45 9.28
CA GLU A 193 -10.05 17.80 8.11
C GLU A 193 -9.19 17.99 6.85
N GLY A 194 -9.73 17.56 5.71
CA GLY A 194 -9.11 17.74 4.40
C GLY A 194 -7.90 16.87 4.12
N ARG A 195 -7.43 16.02 5.08
CA ARG A 195 -6.34 15.06 4.81
C ARG A 195 -6.75 14.15 3.67
N ARG A 196 -5.84 13.97 2.70
CA ARG A 196 -6.09 13.19 1.48
C ARG A 196 -5.63 11.76 1.66
N ILE A 197 -6.52 10.82 1.38
CA ILE A 197 -6.25 9.39 1.42
C ILE A 197 -6.49 8.81 0.04
N GLU A 198 -5.49 8.16 -0.54
CA GLU A 198 -5.65 7.41 -1.77
C GLU A 198 -6.27 6.04 -1.46
N LEU A 199 -7.40 5.73 -2.08
CA LEU A 199 -7.97 4.40 -2.08
C LEU A 199 -7.70 3.74 -3.44
N GLN A 200 -7.03 2.59 -3.42
CA GLN A 200 -6.83 1.72 -4.57
C GLN A 200 -7.82 0.56 -4.50
N VAL A 201 -8.69 0.45 -5.50
CA VAL A 201 -9.64 -0.67 -5.64
C VAL A 201 -9.21 -1.52 -6.82
N ARG A 202 -8.98 -2.80 -6.60
CA ARG A 202 -8.51 -3.72 -7.63
C ARG A 202 -8.97 -5.15 -7.37
N THR A 203 -8.93 -5.99 -8.39
CA THR A 203 -9.21 -7.42 -8.26
C THR A 203 -8.00 -8.18 -7.73
N ARG A 204 -8.20 -9.45 -7.36
CA ARG A 204 -7.11 -10.37 -6.99
C ARG A 204 -6.11 -10.57 -8.13
N LEU A 205 -6.58 -10.65 -9.38
CA LEU A 205 -5.69 -10.78 -10.54
C LEU A 205 -4.81 -9.54 -10.71
N GLN A 206 -5.40 -8.34 -10.65
CA GLN A 206 -4.66 -7.07 -10.71
C GLN A 206 -3.71 -6.92 -9.52
N HIS A 207 -4.10 -7.46 -8.35
CA HIS A 207 -3.25 -7.48 -7.17
C HIS A 207 -2.06 -8.42 -7.35
N SER A 208 -2.28 -9.64 -7.83
CA SER A 208 -1.22 -10.61 -8.08
C SER A 208 -0.20 -10.12 -9.10
N TRP A 209 -0.67 -9.42 -10.15
CA TRP A 209 0.20 -8.77 -11.11
C TRP A 209 1.12 -7.73 -10.47
N ALA A 210 0.54 -6.78 -9.73
CA ALA A 210 1.34 -5.74 -9.08
C ALA A 210 2.32 -6.31 -8.04
N THR A 211 1.92 -7.41 -7.37
CA THR A 211 2.78 -8.16 -6.46
C THR A 211 3.98 -8.78 -7.18
N ALA A 212 3.75 -9.46 -8.29
CA ALA A 212 4.81 -10.10 -9.05
C ALA A 212 5.82 -9.07 -9.59
N VAL A 213 5.36 -7.92 -10.10
CA VAL A 213 6.23 -6.81 -10.52
C VAL A 213 7.11 -6.30 -9.37
N GLU A 214 6.51 -6.09 -8.19
CA GLU A 214 7.25 -5.61 -7.01
C GLU A 214 8.23 -6.68 -6.48
N ALA A 215 7.83 -7.95 -6.44
CA ALA A 215 8.65 -9.06 -5.95
C ALA A 215 9.86 -9.31 -6.85
N VAL A 216 9.65 -9.41 -8.17
CA VAL A 216 10.76 -9.58 -9.13
C VAL A 216 11.70 -8.37 -9.12
N GLY A 217 11.13 -7.14 -9.10
CA GLY A 217 11.93 -5.92 -9.00
C GLY A 217 12.79 -5.88 -7.72
N LEU A 218 12.24 -6.34 -6.60
CA LEU A 218 12.93 -6.43 -5.33
C LEU A 218 14.06 -7.47 -5.37
N PHE A 219 13.75 -8.68 -5.84
CA PHE A 219 14.69 -9.80 -5.94
C PHE A 219 15.86 -9.50 -6.88
N ARG A 220 15.58 -8.89 -8.03
CA ARG A 220 16.59 -8.54 -9.03
C ARG A 220 17.28 -7.20 -8.80
N GLY A 221 16.89 -6.42 -7.77
CA GLY A 221 17.40 -5.07 -7.53
C GLY A 221 17.04 -4.07 -8.65
N GLN A 222 15.92 -4.28 -9.37
CA GLN A 222 15.48 -3.47 -10.50
C GLN A 222 14.23 -2.67 -10.17
N ASP A 223 14.04 -1.51 -10.81
CA ASP A 223 12.85 -0.67 -10.62
C ASP A 223 11.77 -0.94 -11.68
N LEU A 224 11.37 -2.22 -11.81
CA LEU A 224 10.40 -2.68 -12.81
C LEU A 224 9.06 -1.95 -12.69
N LYS A 225 8.66 -1.58 -11.49
CA LYS A 225 7.44 -0.81 -11.21
C LYS A 225 7.39 0.55 -11.91
N HIS A 226 8.54 1.11 -12.25
CA HIS A 226 8.66 2.40 -12.95
C HIS A 226 9.20 2.21 -14.38
N GLY A 227 9.06 1.00 -14.93
CA GLY A 227 9.48 0.70 -16.29
C GLY A 227 11.00 0.67 -16.50
N LYS A 228 11.78 0.55 -15.40
CA LYS A 228 13.24 0.52 -15.46
C LYS A 228 13.75 -0.87 -15.12
N GLY A 229 14.37 -1.55 -16.10
CA GLY A 229 14.92 -2.88 -15.90
C GLY A 229 14.93 -3.73 -17.17
N ASP A 230 14.97 -5.03 -16.96
CA ASP A 230 15.00 -6.05 -18.00
C ASP A 230 13.75 -5.98 -18.88
N GLN A 231 13.95 -5.86 -20.20
CA GLN A 231 12.87 -5.65 -21.17
C GLN A 231 11.98 -6.90 -21.34
N ASP A 232 12.54 -8.10 -21.19
CA ASP A 232 11.76 -9.34 -21.25
C ASP A 232 10.81 -9.46 -20.06
N TRP A 233 11.24 -9.06 -18.85
CA TRP A 233 10.36 -9.00 -17.70
C TRP A 233 9.26 -7.94 -17.84
N LEU A 234 9.61 -6.74 -18.31
CA LEU A 234 8.62 -5.69 -18.57
C LEU A 234 7.58 -6.15 -19.60
N ARG A 235 8.04 -6.80 -20.67
CA ARG A 235 7.16 -7.34 -21.72
C ARG A 235 6.26 -8.46 -21.20
N LEU A 236 6.82 -9.41 -20.43
CA LEU A 236 6.06 -10.48 -19.78
C LEU A 236 4.94 -9.91 -18.91
N PHE A 237 5.22 -8.88 -18.11
CA PHE A 237 4.21 -8.24 -17.27
C PHE A 237 3.13 -7.53 -18.09
N GLN A 238 3.47 -6.86 -19.18
CA GLN A 238 2.48 -6.25 -20.08
C GLN A 238 1.53 -7.30 -20.67
N LEU A 239 2.06 -8.41 -21.19
CA LEU A 239 1.28 -9.50 -21.78
C LEU A 239 0.39 -10.17 -20.73
N MET A 240 0.91 -10.47 -19.53
CA MET A 240 0.13 -11.05 -18.43
C MET A 240 -1.01 -10.13 -17.98
N SER A 241 -0.78 -8.82 -17.93
CA SER A 241 -1.84 -7.85 -17.63
C SER A 241 -2.94 -7.86 -18.69
N ALA A 242 -2.57 -7.99 -19.96
CA ALA A 242 -3.53 -8.09 -21.07
C ALA A 242 -4.36 -9.38 -20.99
N GLU A 243 -3.74 -10.51 -20.61
CA GLU A 243 -4.46 -11.77 -20.36
C GLU A 243 -5.43 -11.65 -19.18
N PHE A 244 -5.02 -11.05 -18.07
CA PHE A 244 -5.92 -10.79 -16.94
C PHE A 244 -7.08 -9.88 -17.32
N ALA A 245 -6.83 -8.84 -18.14
CA ALA A 245 -7.88 -7.97 -18.65
C ALA A 245 -8.89 -8.74 -19.51
N HIS A 246 -8.41 -9.63 -20.37
CA HIS A 246 -9.25 -10.48 -21.22
C HIS A 246 -10.19 -11.34 -20.37
N VAL A 247 -9.66 -12.02 -19.34
CA VAL A 247 -10.47 -12.86 -18.43
C VAL A 247 -11.49 -12.04 -17.62
N GLU A 248 -11.11 -10.83 -17.22
CA GLU A 248 -12.00 -9.90 -16.50
C GLU A 248 -12.98 -9.17 -17.42
N GLN A 249 -12.94 -9.43 -18.73
CA GLN A 249 -13.75 -8.73 -19.75
C GLN A 249 -13.59 -7.21 -19.67
N CYS A 250 -12.37 -6.77 -19.45
CA CYS A 250 -11.97 -5.38 -19.39
C CYS A 250 -11.14 -4.98 -20.61
N PRO A 251 -11.05 -3.68 -20.93
CA PRO A 251 -10.20 -3.21 -22.01
C PRO A 251 -8.73 -3.64 -21.83
N VAL A 252 -8.12 -4.06 -22.91
CA VAL A 252 -6.69 -4.36 -23.02
C VAL A 252 -5.97 -3.09 -23.47
N HIS A 253 -4.72 -2.88 -23.05
CA HIS A 253 -3.98 -1.69 -23.44
C HIS A 253 -3.76 -1.63 -24.96
N ILE A 254 -3.71 -0.42 -25.49
CA ILE A 254 -3.52 -0.19 -26.94
C ILE A 254 -2.18 -0.80 -27.38
N GLY A 255 -2.22 -1.56 -28.51
CA GLY A 255 -1.04 -2.20 -29.05
C GLY A 255 -0.70 -3.58 -28.44
N ALA A 256 -1.53 -4.12 -27.54
CA ALA A 256 -1.39 -5.52 -27.15
C ALA A 256 -1.75 -6.44 -28.31
N PRO A 257 -0.99 -7.53 -28.56
CA PRO A 257 -1.33 -8.55 -29.54
C PRO A 257 -2.68 -9.21 -29.23
N ASP A 258 -3.23 -9.97 -30.17
CA ASP A 258 -4.40 -10.80 -29.88
C ASP A 258 -4.09 -11.91 -28.84
N HIS A 259 -5.12 -12.59 -28.34
CA HIS A 259 -4.99 -13.59 -27.29
C HIS A 259 -4.02 -14.73 -27.66
N ASN A 260 -4.10 -15.23 -28.89
CA ASN A 260 -3.27 -16.38 -29.34
C ASN A 260 -1.80 -15.97 -29.46
N ASP A 261 -1.53 -14.78 -29.98
CA ASP A 261 -0.18 -14.24 -30.12
C ASP A 261 0.41 -13.91 -28.76
N ARG A 262 -0.39 -13.38 -27.81
CA ARG A 262 0.06 -13.16 -26.43
C ARG A 262 0.48 -14.47 -25.76
N ALA A 263 -0.32 -15.54 -25.90
CA ALA A 263 0.00 -16.83 -25.30
C ALA A 263 1.32 -17.39 -25.83
N ARG A 264 1.55 -17.33 -27.16
CA ARG A 264 2.83 -17.75 -27.78
C ARG A 264 4.00 -16.90 -27.30
N GLU A 265 3.86 -15.57 -27.33
CA GLU A 265 4.92 -14.67 -26.87
C GLU A 265 5.27 -14.89 -25.41
N LEU A 266 4.26 -15.14 -24.53
CA LEU A 266 4.48 -15.48 -23.11
C LEU A 266 5.22 -16.81 -22.95
N GLN A 267 4.91 -17.84 -23.78
CA GLN A 267 5.66 -19.11 -23.78
C GLN A 267 7.12 -18.88 -24.14
N ASP A 268 7.39 -18.11 -25.20
CA ASP A 268 8.75 -17.84 -25.69
C ASP A 268 9.57 -17.04 -24.65
N ILE A 269 8.97 -15.98 -24.08
CA ILE A 269 9.64 -15.20 -23.04
C ILE A 269 9.90 -16.07 -21.81
N ASN A 270 8.88 -16.80 -21.32
CA ASN A 270 9.02 -17.66 -20.13
C ASN A 270 10.14 -18.70 -20.34
N LYS A 271 10.23 -19.32 -21.51
CA LYS A 271 11.30 -20.27 -21.86
C LYS A 271 12.67 -19.59 -21.90
N ARG A 272 12.76 -18.38 -22.46
CA ARG A 272 14.02 -17.64 -22.63
C ARG A 272 14.61 -17.16 -21.31
N ILE A 273 13.79 -16.60 -20.41
CA ILE A 273 14.28 -16.04 -19.15
C ILE A 273 14.06 -16.94 -17.94
N GLY A 274 13.39 -18.08 -18.09
CA GLY A 274 13.07 -18.97 -16.96
C GLY A 274 12.13 -18.34 -15.94
N ALA A 275 11.14 -17.53 -16.39
CA ALA A 275 10.34 -16.70 -15.49
C ALA A 275 9.62 -17.50 -14.41
N THR A 276 9.01 -18.62 -14.75
CA THR A 276 8.34 -19.51 -13.79
C THR A 276 9.30 -19.98 -12.71
N SER A 277 10.50 -20.45 -13.08
CA SER A 277 11.52 -20.92 -12.11
C SER A 277 11.96 -19.79 -11.18
N ILE A 278 12.25 -18.62 -11.71
CA ILE A 278 12.66 -17.45 -10.90
C ILE A 278 11.56 -17.04 -9.92
N LEU A 279 10.30 -17.06 -10.35
CA LEU A 279 9.17 -16.74 -9.49
C LEU A 279 8.97 -17.79 -8.38
N GLU A 280 9.16 -19.08 -8.67
CA GLU A 280 9.14 -20.15 -7.66
C GLU A 280 10.33 -20.03 -6.68
N ASP A 281 11.51 -19.64 -7.16
CA ASP A 281 12.66 -19.34 -6.30
C ASP A 281 12.36 -18.19 -5.34
N ILE A 282 11.75 -17.08 -5.83
CA ILE A 282 11.32 -15.95 -5.00
C ILE A 282 10.39 -16.43 -3.89
N LYS A 283 9.44 -17.30 -4.20
CA LYS A 283 8.51 -17.87 -3.21
C LYS A 283 9.23 -18.73 -2.18
N SER A 284 10.17 -19.56 -2.61
CA SER A 284 10.91 -20.47 -1.72
C SER A 284 11.92 -19.77 -0.81
N LEU A 285 12.50 -18.65 -1.27
CA LEU A 285 13.51 -17.89 -0.52
C LEU A 285 12.92 -16.97 0.55
N THR A 286 11.64 -16.63 0.44
CA THR A 286 10.99 -15.77 1.43
C THR A 286 10.57 -16.60 2.64
N LEU A 287 11.51 -16.83 3.54
CA LEU A 287 11.27 -17.56 4.78
C LEU A 287 10.53 -16.66 5.78
N TYR A 288 9.30 -16.99 6.10
CA TYR A 288 8.63 -16.51 7.29
C TYR A 288 8.19 -17.71 8.15
N SER A 289 8.28 -17.56 9.45
CA SER A 289 7.88 -18.64 10.36
C SER A 289 6.37 -18.73 10.44
N GLU A 290 5.77 -19.84 10.00
CA GLU A 290 4.33 -20.14 10.20
C GLU A 290 3.91 -20.04 11.67
N ASN A 291 4.83 -20.35 12.61
CA ASN A 291 4.62 -20.17 14.04
C ASN A 291 4.35 -18.71 14.45
N PHE A 292 4.71 -17.74 13.61
CA PHE A 292 4.42 -16.32 13.84
C PHE A 292 2.90 -16.05 13.80
N ILE A 293 2.17 -16.67 12.86
CA ILE A 293 0.72 -16.49 12.69
C ILE A 293 -0.02 -16.85 13.98
N HIS A 294 0.25 -18.01 14.56
CA HIS A 294 -0.44 -18.50 15.77
C HIS A 294 -0.18 -17.65 17.04
N ARG A 295 0.94 -16.91 17.10
CA ARG A 295 1.29 -16.09 18.28
C ARG A 295 0.77 -14.67 18.22
N THR A 296 0.25 -14.21 17.09
CA THR A 296 0.00 -12.78 16.82
C THR A 296 -1.46 -12.44 16.50
N GLU A 297 -2.42 -13.32 16.71
CA GLU A 297 -3.85 -13.14 16.42
C GLU A 297 -4.50 -11.88 17.06
N LYS A 298 -3.89 -11.36 18.13
CA LYS A 298 -4.40 -10.18 18.88
C LYS A 298 -3.89 -8.84 18.37
N TYR A 299 -3.01 -8.83 17.37
CA TYR A 299 -2.38 -7.63 16.85
C TYR A 299 -3.05 -7.19 15.55
N ARG A 300 -3.03 -5.89 15.28
CA ARG A 300 -3.55 -5.30 14.03
C ARG A 300 -2.49 -4.58 13.23
N TYR A 301 -1.40 -4.16 13.88
CA TYR A 301 -0.32 -3.40 13.28
C TYR A 301 0.91 -4.26 13.19
N TYR A 302 1.49 -4.33 11.98
CA TYR A 302 2.67 -5.14 11.71
C TYR A 302 3.71 -4.27 11.01
N PHE A 303 4.90 -4.25 11.57
CA PHE A 303 6.05 -3.68 10.90
C PHE A 303 6.74 -4.79 10.11
N LEU A 304 6.91 -4.55 8.82
CA LEU A 304 7.58 -5.46 7.90
C LEU A 304 8.88 -4.81 7.44
N GLN A 305 9.99 -5.51 7.55
CA GLN A 305 11.29 -5.07 7.06
C GLN A 305 11.90 -6.15 6.16
N TYR A 306 12.26 -5.76 4.94
CA TYR A 306 12.96 -6.60 3.98
C TYR A 306 14.42 -6.20 3.91
N GLY A 307 15.33 -7.13 4.23
CA GLY A 307 16.78 -6.95 4.25
C GLY A 307 17.47 -7.31 2.92
N LYS A 308 18.78 -7.12 2.86
CA LYS A 308 19.61 -7.48 1.69
C LYS A 308 19.72 -8.98 1.45
N ASP A 309 19.57 -9.76 2.50
CA ASP A 309 19.62 -11.22 2.54
C ASP A 309 18.31 -11.89 2.15
N HIS A 310 17.35 -11.12 1.60
CA HIS A 310 15.99 -11.54 1.26
C HIS A 310 15.12 -11.98 2.45
N ASN A 311 15.61 -11.82 3.69
CA ASN A 311 14.84 -12.13 4.88
C ASN A 311 13.81 -11.03 5.19
N VAL A 312 12.62 -11.47 5.60
CA VAL A 312 11.56 -10.57 6.07
C VAL A 312 11.45 -10.66 7.58
N THR A 313 11.69 -9.54 8.25
CA THR A 313 11.43 -9.40 9.68
C THR A 313 10.02 -8.87 9.87
N ILE A 314 9.25 -9.53 10.74
CA ILE A 314 7.87 -9.16 11.06
C ILE A 314 7.79 -8.88 12.55
N GLU A 315 7.36 -7.68 12.91
CA GLU A 315 7.21 -7.27 14.31
C GLU A 315 5.78 -6.78 14.57
N PRO A 316 4.99 -7.44 15.43
CA PRO A 316 3.61 -7.06 15.72
C PRO A 316 3.55 -5.96 16.78
N PHE A 317 2.59 -5.05 16.62
CA PHE A 317 2.34 -3.95 17.56
C PHE A 317 0.88 -3.89 17.99
N ARG A 318 0.65 -3.60 19.28
CA ARG A 318 -0.71 -3.41 19.82
C ARG A 318 -1.29 -2.08 19.43
N THR A 319 -0.46 -1.04 19.30
CA THR A 319 -0.88 0.30 18.94
C THR A 319 -0.19 0.78 17.67
N LEU A 320 -0.89 1.60 16.91
CA LEU A 320 -0.36 2.27 15.71
C LEU A 320 0.90 3.08 16.05
N MET A 321 0.89 3.79 17.19
CA MET A 321 1.98 4.67 17.60
C MET A 321 3.28 3.91 17.87
N SER A 322 3.19 2.72 18.47
CA SER A 322 4.37 1.88 18.70
C SER A 322 4.99 1.43 17.38
N GLY A 323 4.17 0.99 16.42
CA GLY A 323 4.62 0.63 15.08
C GLY A 323 5.18 1.81 14.29
N ALA A 324 4.53 2.99 14.38
CA ALA A 324 5.00 4.21 13.73
C ALA A 324 6.36 4.67 14.26
N ARG A 325 6.59 4.54 15.58
CA ARG A 325 7.91 4.83 16.18
C ARG A 325 8.99 3.92 15.60
N LYS A 326 8.71 2.63 15.49
CA LYS A 326 9.62 1.66 14.88
C LYS A 326 9.91 2.00 13.42
N LEU A 327 8.88 2.32 12.65
CA LEU A 327 9.05 2.72 11.24
C LEU A 327 9.96 3.95 11.13
N LYS A 328 9.72 4.99 11.93
CA LYS A 328 10.57 6.20 11.96
C LYS A 328 12.03 5.87 12.27
N GLU A 329 12.28 5.07 13.30
CA GLU A 329 13.64 4.68 13.71
C GLU A 329 14.38 3.99 12.55
N ILE A 330 13.72 3.05 11.86
CA ILE A 330 14.35 2.32 10.76
C ILE A 330 14.52 3.21 9.53
N GLU A 331 13.53 4.04 9.19
CA GLU A 331 13.65 4.98 8.07
C GLU A 331 14.78 5.99 8.30
N GLN A 332 14.95 6.49 9.52
CA GLN A 332 16.09 7.34 9.87
C GLN A 332 17.42 6.62 9.68
N LYS A 333 17.54 5.35 10.10
CA LYS A 333 18.74 4.55 9.87
C LYS A 333 19.02 4.34 8.37
N ILE A 334 17.98 4.10 7.58
CA ILE A 334 18.09 3.96 6.11
C ILE A 334 18.62 5.27 5.51
N GLU A 335 18.01 6.40 5.85
CA GLU A 335 18.32 7.69 5.24
C GLU A 335 19.65 8.29 5.73
N LEU A 336 19.95 8.19 7.02
CA LEU A 336 21.12 8.82 7.64
C LEU A 336 22.38 7.94 7.61
N ARG A 337 22.22 6.62 7.54
CA ARG A 337 23.36 5.66 7.59
C ARG A 337 23.53 4.84 6.32
N GLY A 338 22.70 5.05 5.30
CA GLY A 338 22.76 4.33 4.03
C GLY A 338 22.50 2.82 4.17
N ILE A 339 21.78 2.39 5.21
CA ILE A 339 21.41 0.98 5.39
C ILE A 339 20.40 0.60 4.31
N TYR A 340 20.69 -0.46 3.56
CA TYR A 340 19.73 -0.98 2.61
C TYR A 340 18.66 -1.79 3.35
N ALA A 341 17.45 -1.27 3.39
CA ALA A 341 16.27 -2.00 3.82
C ALA A 341 15.02 -1.36 3.20
N LYS A 342 13.96 -2.15 3.04
CA LYS A 342 12.62 -1.61 2.76
C LYS A 342 11.77 -1.89 3.99
N ALA A 343 11.11 -0.88 4.50
CA ALA A 343 10.30 -0.98 5.71
C ALA A 343 8.90 -0.45 5.45
N VAL A 344 7.90 -1.08 6.06
CA VAL A 344 6.51 -0.63 6.01
C VAL A 344 5.79 -0.98 7.31
N LEU A 345 4.94 -0.08 7.74
CA LEU A 345 3.95 -0.34 8.78
C LEU A 345 2.60 -0.57 8.12
N VAL A 346 1.94 -1.65 8.47
CA VAL A 346 0.67 -2.06 7.85
C VAL A 346 -0.39 -2.33 8.91
N GLU A 347 -1.65 -2.06 8.58
CA GLU A 347 -2.80 -2.45 9.38
C GLU A 347 -3.62 -3.48 8.61
N VAL A 348 -3.91 -4.61 9.25
CA VAL A 348 -4.79 -5.67 8.74
C VAL A 348 -5.78 -6.10 9.83
N ASP A 349 -6.92 -6.63 9.42
CA ASP A 349 -7.95 -7.07 10.38
C ASP A 349 -7.55 -8.37 11.11
N LYS A 350 -6.84 -9.24 10.41
CA LYS A 350 -6.34 -10.53 10.91
C LYS A 350 -4.94 -10.78 10.35
N VAL A 351 -4.10 -11.47 11.12
CA VAL A 351 -2.72 -11.78 10.72
C VAL A 351 -2.64 -12.64 9.46
N GLU A 352 -3.58 -13.54 9.25
CA GLU A 352 -3.64 -14.40 8.05
C GLU A 352 -3.80 -13.56 6.78
N LYS A 353 -4.47 -12.39 6.90
CA LYS A 353 -4.63 -11.44 5.79
C LYS A 353 -3.36 -10.64 5.48
N LEU A 354 -2.34 -10.72 6.33
CA LEU A 354 -1.08 -10.01 6.11
C LEU A 354 -0.38 -10.51 4.82
N VAL A 355 -0.29 -11.81 4.64
CA VAL A 355 0.29 -12.40 3.43
C VAL A 355 -0.55 -12.07 2.19
N GLU A 356 -1.88 -12.20 2.29
CA GLU A 356 -2.79 -11.93 1.17
C GLU A 356 -2.78 -10.45 0.72
N THR A 357 -2.59 -9.52 1.66
CA THR A 357 -2.64 -8.07 1.37
C THR A 357 -1.29 -7.45 1.05
N TYR A 358 -0.20 -8.07 1.52
CA TYR A 358 1.19 -7.63 1.30
C TYR A 358 2.09 -8.77 0.79
N PRO A 359 1.63 -9.57 -0.19
CA PRO A 359 2.32 -10.77 -0.64
C PRO A 359 3.73 -10.49 -1.20
N ASN A 360 4.00 -9.27 -1.68
CA ASN A 360 5.31 -8.86 -2.16
C ASN A 360 6.41 -8.87 -1.09
N TYR A 361 6.06 -8.77 0.20
CA TYR A 361 7.02 -8.94 1.31
C TYR A 361 7.24 -10.41 1.66
N PHE A 362 6.31 -11.27 1.31
CA PHE A 362 6.34 -12.71 1.59
C PHE A 362 6.71 -13.55 0.37
N GLY A 363 7.08 -12.90 -0.73
CA GLY A 363 7.36 -13.58 -1.99
C GLY A 363 6.18 -14.40 -2.54
N ASP A 364 4.95 -14.16 -2.04
CA ASP A 364 3.79 -14.92 -2.48
C ASP A 364 3.31 -14.43 -3.85
N VAL A 365 3.89 -15.02 -4.87
CA VAL A 365 3.54 -14.82 -6.28
C VAL A 365 2.73 -16.00 -6.84
N SER A 366 2.21 -16.87 -5.98
CA SER A 366 1.58 -18.14 -6.36
C SER A 366 0.45 -18.00 -7.36
N LEU A 367 -0.44 -17.00 -7.18
CA LEU A 367 -1.53 -16.77 -8.14
C LEU A 367 -1.02 -16.32 -9.50
N PHE A 368 0.02 -15.50 -9.54
CA PHE A 368 0.61 -15.04 -10.80
C PHE A 368 1.32 -16.20 -11.53
N VAL A 369 2.13 -16.98 -10.83
CA VAL A 369 2.84 -18.15 -11.38
C VAL A 369 1.87 -19.15 -11.95
N ARG A 370 0.83 -19.54 -11.19
CA ARG A 370 -0.20 -20.47 -11.64
C ARG A 370 -0.87 -20.00 -12.93
N ASN A 371 -1.16 -18.71 -13.03
CA ASN A 371 -1.78 -18.16 -14.24
C ASN A 371 -0.79 -18.10 -15.41
N LEU A 372 0.47 -17.77 -15.20
CA LEU A 372 1.52 -17.85 -16.22
C LEU A 372 1.66 -19.28 -16.75
N GLU A 373 1.70 -20.28 -15.88
CA GLU A 373 1.71 -21.68 -16.27
C GLU A 373 0.44 -22.12 -17.00
N SER A 374 -0.73 -21.65 -16.57
CA SER A 374 -2.00 -21.96 -17.23
C SER A 374 -2.02 -21.47 -18.67
N ILE A 375 -1.60 -20.22 -18.91
CA ILE A 375 -1.51 -19.64 -20.26
C ILE A 375 -0.49 -20.42 -21.10
N THR A 376 0.69 -20.71 -20.57
CA THR A 376 1.74 -21.41 -21.30
C THR A 376 1.40 -22.88 -21.58
N ARG A 377 0.38 -23.43 -20.93
CA ARG A 377 -0.16 -24.80 -21.15
C ARG A 377 -1.57 -24.80 -21.75
N GLU A 378 -2.05 -23.65 -22.25
CA GLU A 378 -3.38 -23.46 -22.83
C GLU A 378 -4.53 -23.89 -21.90
N ARG A 379 -4.41 -23.58 -20.61
CA ARG A 379 -5.42 -23.88 -19.57
C ARG A 379 -6.16 -22.61 -19.14
N PRO A 380 -7.40 -22.73 -18.62
CA PRO A 380 -8.12 -21.59 -18.06
C PRO A 380 -7.38 -20.93 -16.91
N LEU A 381 -7.51 -19.61 -16.78
CA LEU A 381 -6.92 -18.84 -15.69
C LEU A 381 -7.69 -19.02 -14.37
N SER A 382 -6.96 -18.97 -13.26
CA SER A 382 -7.51 -19.04 -11.91
C SER A 382 -7.71 -17.63 -11.33
N HIS A 383 -8.85 -17.40 -10.65
CA HIS A 383 -9.14 -16.17 -9.91
C HIS A 383 -8.76 -16.25 -8.43
N THR A 384 -8.40 -17.42 -7.95
CA THR A 384 -8.09 -17.68 -6.54
C THR A 384 -6.77 -18.43 -6.39
N VAL A 385 -6.11 -18.22 -5.25
CA VAL A 385 -4.88 -18.95 -4.86
C VAL A 385 -5.16 -20.43 -4.60
#